data_8f28e6690bf3d78ee177e8cf75aef904
#
_entry.id   8f28e6690bf3d78ee177e8cf75aef904
#
_cell.length_a   1.000
_cell.length_b   1.000
_cell.length_c   1.000
_cell.angle_alpha   90.00
_cell.angle_beta   90.00
_cell.angle_gamma   90.00
#
_symmetry.space_group_name_H-M   'P 1'
#
loop_
_entity.id
_entity.type
_entity.pdbx_description
1 polymer ?
#
loop_
_entity_poly.entity_id
_entity_poly.type
_entity_poly.pdbx_seq_one_letter_code
_entity_poly.pdbx_strand_id
1 'polypeptide(L)'
;VIVCVFGDGAVDEGVYHESLNFACLHRLPILFVCENNDLAVHSSKENRQSFEILSHAGTYGLDTKVIPEGYDFEKINTILNPMISDLRKGAKPMFGEIKTFRYKEHVGVGDDFEAGYRSEEVLLQWKQTDPLCTQLDLVNRFLPEVITEIQHTVEFVEESPWPTEK
;
A
#
# COMPACT_ATOMS: atom_id res chain seq x y z
N VAL A 1 -11.47 -14.49 -3.76
CA VAL A 1 -10.11 -13.93 -3.57
C VAL A 1 -10.23 -12.70 -2.70
N ILE A 2 -9.33 -12.57 -1.73
CA ILE A 2 -9.21 -11.41 -0.87
C ILE A 2 -7.87 -10.73 -1.21
N VAL A 3 -7.87 -9.39 -1.29
CA VAL A 3 -6.65 -8.58 -1.33
C VAL A 3 -6.56 -7.86 0.01
N CYS A 4 -5.48 -8.09 0.74
CA CYS A 4 -5.22 -7.47 2.03
C CYS A 4 -4.06 -6.47 1.85
N VAL A 5 -4.35 -5.18 1.94
CA VAL A 5 -3.37 -4.10 1.78
C VAL A 5 -2.98 -3.54 3.15
N PHE A 6 -1.69 -3.35 3.37
CA PHE A 6 -1.14 -2.83 4.64
C PHE A 6 0.23 -2.19 4.42
N GLY A 7 0.64 -1.32 5.33
CA GLY A 7 1.96 -0.69 5.32
C GLY A 7 3.07 -1.56 5.94
N ASP A 8 4.33 -1.21 5.69
CA ASP A 8 5.50 -1.92 6.23
C ASP A 8 5.57 -1.93 7.77
N GLY A 9 4.96 -0.95 8.44
CA GLY A 9 4.85 -0.95 9.91
C GLY A 9 3.99 -2.09 10.46
N ALA A 10 2.98 -2.55 9.71
CA ALA A 10 2.16 -3.68 10.14
C ALA A 10 2.91 -5.02 10.16
N VAL A 11 4.05 -5.10 9.46
CA VAL A 11 4.91 -6.29 9.44
C VAL A 11 5.57 -6.54 10.81
N ASP A 12 5.65 -5.54 11.66
CA ASP A 12 6.21 -5.64 13.02
C ASP A 12 5.20 -6.23 14.01
N GLU A 13 3.94 -6.31 13.63
CA GLU A 13 2.87 -6.79 14.51
C GLU A 13 2.75 -8.32 14.51
N GLY A 14 2.47 -8.90 15.67
CA GLY A 14 2.30 -10.36 15.80
C GLY A 14 1.21 -10.92 14.88
N VAL A 15 0.13 -10.16 14.66
CA VAL A 15 -0.97 -10.58 13.78
C VAL A 15 -0.56 -10.78 12.33
N TYR A 16 0.47 -10.07 11.85
CA TYR A 16 1.02 -10.30 10.52
C TYR A 16 1.56 -11.74 10.40
N HIS A 17 2.40 -12.15 11.33
CA HIS A 17 3.00 -13.48 11.36
C HIS A 17 1.95 -14.59 11.46
N GLU A 18 0.98 -14.42 12.34
CA GLU A 18 -0.14 -15.35 12.52
C GLU A 18 -0.98 -15.48 11.25
N SER A 19 -1.29 -14.33 10.60
CA SER A 19 -2.10 -14.29 9.37
C SER A 19 -1.41 -15.00 8.21
N LEU A 20 -0.12 -14.80 7.99
CA LEU A 20 0.63 -15.48 6.94
C LEU A 20 0.65 -17.00 7.17
N ASN A 21 0.95 -17.42 8.40
CA ASN A 21 0.95 -18.84 8.77
C ASN A 21 -0.42 -19.48 8.56
N PHE A 22 -1.48 -18.85 9.06
CA PHE A 22 -2.84 -19.33 8.92
C PHE A 22 -3.29 -19.43 7.46
N ALA A 23 -3.02 -18.38 6.67
CA ALA A 23 -3.38 -18.35 5.26
C ALA A 23 -2.68 -19.47 4.48
N CYS A 24 -1.39 -19.70 4.72
CA CYS A 24 -0.62 -20.76 4.07
C CYS A 24 -1.10 -22.15 4.47
N LEU A 25 -1.31 -22.38 5.77
CA LEU A 25 -1.76 -23.67 6.30
C LEU A 25 -3.11 -24.09 5.70
N HIS A 26 -4.04 -23.12 5.58
CA HIS A 26 -5.38 -23.34 5.04
C HIS A 26 -5.51 -23.09 3.55
N ARG A 27 -4.41 -22.74 2.85
CA ARG A 27 -4.38 -22.44 1.41
C ARG A 27 -5.45 -21.43 1.00
N LEU A 28 -5.60 -20.37 1.80
CA LEU A 28 -6.61 -19.35 1.56
C LEU A 28 -6.28 -18.53 0.30
N PRO A 29 -7.28 -18.15 -0.52
CA PRO A 29 -7.06 -17.38 -1.73
C PRO A 29 -6.84 -15.88 -1.40
N ILE A 30 -5.72 -15.56 -0.76
CA ILE A 30 -5.36 -14.22 -0.30
C ILE A 30 -4.11 -13.73 -1.02
N LEU A 31 -4.19 -12.50 -1.53
CA LEU A 31 -3.04 -11.69 -1.92
C LEU A 31 -2.76 -10.68 -0.82
N PHE A 32 -1.63 -10.83 -0.16
CA PHE A 32 -1.09 -9.83 0.76
C PHE A 32 -0.32 -8.78 -0.04
N VAL A 33 -0.64 -7.50 0.15
CA VAL A 33 0.03 -6.38 -0.53
C VAL A 33 0.60 -5.44 0.52
N CYS A 34 1.92 -5.41 0.64
CA CYS A 34 2.62 -4.49 1.52
C CYS A 34 3.00 -3.22 0.75
N GLU A 35 2.45 -2.08 1.12
CA GLU A 35 2.88 -0.76 0.66
C GLU A 35 4.04 -0.30 1.54
N ASN A 36 5.26 -0.52 1.06
CA ASN A 36 6.47 -0.24 1.81
C ASN A 36 7.03 1.14 1.46
N ASN A 37 6.88 2.09 2.38
CA ASN A 37 7.49 3.41 2.32
C ASN A 37 8.69 3.58 3.27
N ASP A 38 9.18 2.48 3.85
CA ASP A 38 10.26 2.38 4.83
C ASP A 38 10.02 3.13 6.15
N LEU A 39 8.76 3.52 6.44
CA LEU A 39 8.39 4.29 7.63
C LEU A 39 7.17 3.72 8.34
N ALA A 40 7.27 3.48 9.64
CA ALA A 40 6.13 3.35 10.54
C ALA A 40 6.01 4.64 11.37
N VAL A 41 5.05 5.49 11.03
CA VAL A 41 4.92 6.86 11.52
C VAL A 41 6.21 7.66 11.25
N HIS A 42 7.13 7.73 12.22
CA HIS A 42 8.44 8.42 12.14
C HIS A 42 9.62 7.44 12.21
N SER A 43 9.37 6.17 12.49
CA SER A 43 10.42 5.18 12.67
C SER A 43 10.79 4.54 11.35
N SER A 44 12.08 4.60 10.99
CA SER A 44 12.57 3.94 9.77
C SER A 44 12.51 2.42 9.90
N LYS A 45 12.37 1.72 8.77
CA LYS A 45 12.40 0.25 8.70
C LYS A 45 13.68 -0.31 9.32
N GLU A 46 14.82 0.31 9.08
CA GLU A 46 16.12 -0.11 9.60
C GLU A 46 16.17 -0.20 11.14
N ASN A 47 15.40 0.66 11.82
CA ASN A 47 15.33 0.66 13.28
C ASN A 47 14.33 -0.35 13.86
N ARG A 48 13.53 -1.01 13.02
CA ARG A 48 12.41 -1.86 13.44
C ARG A 48 12.56 -3.31 12.97
N GLN A 49 13.14 -3.51 11.78
CA GLN A 49 13.18 -4.81 11.11
C GLN A 49 14.61 -5.23 10.82
N SER A 50 14.99 -6.41 11.29
CA SER A 50 16.28 -7.03 11.02
C SER A 50 16.26 -7.96 9.81
N PHE A 51 15.16 -7.97 9.05
CA PHE A 51 14.93 -8.88 7.92
C PHE A 51 14.31 -8.14 6.72
N GLU A 52 14.45 -8.72 5.54
CA GLU A 52 13.75 -8.25 4.34
C GLU A 52 12.35 -8.86 4.28
N ILE A 53 11.34 -8.00 4.04
CA ILE A 53 9.91 -8.36 4.08
C ILE A 53 9.59 -9.53 3.15
N LEU A 54 10.07 -9.47 1.90
CA LEU A 54 9.81 -10.54 0.93
C LEU A 54 10.44 -11.87 1.32
N SER A 55 11.69 -11.82 1.79
CA SER A 55 12.39 -13.02 2.24
C SER A 55 11.67 -13.66 3.41
N HIS A 56 11.23 -12.85 4.37
CA HIS A 56 10.46 -13.29 5.51
C HIS A 56 9.12 -13.91 5.10
N ALA A 57 8.33 -13.21 4.25
CA ALA A 57 7.06 -13.74 3.75
C ALA A 57 7.26 -15.08 3.01
N GLY A 58 8.34 -15.21 2.24
CA GLY A 58 8.72 -16.44 1.54
C GLY A 58 8.96 -17.63 2.48
N THR A 59 9.37 -17.41 3.75
CA THR A 59 9.59 -18.51 4.72
C THR A 59 8.32 -19.26 5.07
N TYR A 60 7.15 -18.62 4.96
CA TYR A 60 5.85 -19.28 5.13
C TYR A 60 5.39 -20.05 3.88
N GLY A 61 6.14 -19.98 2.78
CA GLY A 61 5.83 -20.65 1.53
C GLY A 61 4.95 -19.85 0.57
N LEU A 62 4.80 -18.53 0.79
CA LEU A 62 4.15 -17.65 -0.17
C LEU A 62 5.01 -17.46 -1.42
N ASP A 63 4.35 -17.33 -2.57
CA ASP A 63 4.99 -16.80 -3.76
C ASP A 63 5.06 -15.28 -3.64
N THR A 64 6.26 -14.71 -3.73
CA THR A 64 6.52 -13.30 -3.46
C THR A 64 6.90 -12.53 -4.73
N LYS A 65 6.47 -11.29 -4.84
CA LYS A 65 6.86 -10.35 -5.90
C LYS A 65 7.17 -8.97 -5.31
N VAL A 66 8.19 -8.30 -5.86
CA VAL A 66 8.47 -6.90 -5.58
C VAL A 66 8.09 -6.02 -6.76
N ILE A 67 7.58 -4.83 -6.46
CA ILE A 67 7.30 -3.77 -7.42
C ILE A 67 8.06 -2.54 -6.95
N PRO A 68 9.29 -2.31 -7.49
CA PRO A 68 10.13 -1.21 -7.05
C PRO A 68 9.58 0.17 -7.42
N GLU A 69 8.82 0.23 -8.54
CA GLU A 69 8.24 1.46 -9.07
C GLU A 69 6.76 1.56 -8.68
N GLY A 70 6.46 1.79 -7.40
CA GLY A 70 5.11 1.90 -6.88
C GLY A 70 4.31 3.12 -7.37
N TYR A 71 4.92 4.01 -8.14
CA TYR A 71 4.25 5.06 -8.89
C TYR A 71 3.77 4.61 -10.28
N ASP A 72 4.20 3.44 -10.77
CA ASP A 72 3.89 2.94 -12.11
C ASP A 72 2.68 2.01 -12.05
N PHE A 73 1.50 2.54 -12.36
CA PHE A 73 0.24 1.80 -12.33
C PHE A 73 0.22 0.60 -13.27
N GLU A 74 0.86 0.71 -14.44
CA GLU A 74 0.90 -0.37 -15.43
C GLU A 74 1.75 -1.53 -14.91
N LYS A 75 2.89 -1.25 -14.29
CA LYS A 75 3.72 -2.27 -13.65
C LYS A 75 3.00 -2.96 -12.50
N ILE A 76 2.37 -2.18 -11.61
CA ILE A 76 1.58 -2.72 -10.50
C ILE A 76 0.52 -3.68 -11.07
N ASN A 77 -0.24 -3.22 -12.05
CA ASN A 77 -1.31 -4.00 -12.68
C ASN A 77 -0.79 -5.27 -13.37
N THR A 78 0.33 -5.15 -14.11
CA THR A 78 0.96 -6.27 -14.83
C THR A 78 1.46 -7.35 -13.88
N ILE A 79 1.88 -6.99 -12.67
CA ILE A 79 2.39 -7.95 -11.68
C ILE A 79 1.26 -8.53 -10.82
N LEU A 80 0.34 -7.69 -10.31
CA LEU A 80 -0.69 -8.15 -9.38
C LEU A 80 -1.85 -8.88 -10.06
N ASN A 81 -2.25 -8.50 -11.27
CA ASN A 81 -3.38 -9.18 -11.96
C ASN A 81 -3.14 -10.66 -12.24
N PRO A 82 -1.97 -11.10 -12.72
CA PRO A 82 -1.68 -12.53 -12.83
C PRO A 82 -1.77 -13.25 -11.48
N MET A 83 -1.26 -12.66 -10.39
CA MET A 83 -1.36 -13.24 -9.05
C MET A 83 -2.81 -13.42 -8.62
N ILE A 84 -3.68 -12.42 -8.83
CA ILE A 84 -5.11 -12.51 -8.55
C ILE A 84 -5.78 -13.58 -9.42
N SER A 85 -5.40 -13.66 -10.70
CA SER A 85 -5.91 -14.68 -11.62
C SER A 85 -5.55 -16.10 -11.16
N ASP A 86 -4.33 -16.30 -10.71
CA ASP A 86 -3.86 -17.62 -10.24
C ASP A 86 -4.52 -18.00 -8.90
N LEU A 87 -4.74 -17.05 -8.00
CA LEU A 87 -5.53 -17.27 -6.79
C LEU A 87 -6.96 -17.71 -7.10
N ARG A 88 -7.60 -17.13 -8.13
CA ARG A 88 -8.93 -17.56 -8.59
C ARG A 88 -8.95 -18.98 -9.14
N LYS A 89 -7.80 -19.47 -9.63
CA LYS A 89 -7.63 -20.85 -10.12
C LYS A 89 -7.21 -21.83 -9.03
N GLY A 90 -7.13 -21.40 -7.78
CA GLY A 90 -6.80 -22.25 -6.63
C GLY A 90 -5.32 -22.28 -6.23
N ALA A 91 -4.54 -21.29 -6.66
CA ALA A 91 -3.18 -21.13 -6.14
C ALA A 91 -3.19 -20.88 -4.62
N LYS A 92 -2.06 -21.15 -3.98
CA LYS A 92 -1.82 -20.84 -2.56
C LYS A 92 -1.71 -19.31 -2.38
N PRO A 93 -1.80 -18.78 -1.13
CA PRO A 93 -1.68 -17.35 -0.87
C PRO A 93 -0.36 -16.79 -1.41
N MET A 94 -0.40 -15.52 -1.81
CA MET A 94 0.71 -14.82 -2.45
C MET A 94 0.99 -13.50 -1.73
N PHE A 95 2.19 -12.93 -1.95
CA PHE A 95 2.63 -11.70 -1.33
C PHE A 95 3.26 -10.76 -2.36
N GLY A 96 2.78 -9.51 -2.43
CA GLY A 96 3.36 -8.42 -3.21
C GLY A 96 3.91 -7.33 -2.30
N GLU A 97 5.14 -6.89 -2.52
CA GLU A 97 5.70 -5.70 -1.89
C GLU A 97 5.80 -4.59 -2.92
N ILE A 98 5.12 -3.47 -2.66
CA ILE A 98 5.16 -2.28 -3.50
C ILE A 98 6.01 -1.23 -2.79
N LYS A 99 7.09 -0.78 -3.41
CA LYS A 99 7.87 0.35 -2.90
C LYS A 99 7.13 1.64 -3.17
N THR A 100 6.78 2.36 -2.12
CA THR A 100 6.00 3.59 -2.18
C THR A 100 6.73 4.74 -1.51
N PHE A 101 6.20 5.94 -1.64
CA PHE A 101 6.69 7.12 -0.94
C PHE A 101 5.52 7.90 -0.35
N ARG A 102 5.61 8.26 0.93
CA ARG A 102 4.60 9.06 1.62
C ARG A 102 4.86 10.55 1.40
N TYR A 103 3.96 11.26 0.72
CA TYR A 103 4.12 12.68 0.39
C TYR A 103 3.94 13.58 1.60
N LYS A 104 2.94 13.31 2.42
CA LYS A 104 2.54 14.13 3.57
C LYS A 104 2.95 13.49 4.91
N GLU A 105 2.76 14.19 5.99
CA GLU A 105 2.92 13.63 7.33
C GLU A 105 2.00 12.42 7.54
N HIS A 106 2.30 11.62 8.56
CA HIS A 106 1.51 10.41 8.82
C HIS A 106 0.08 10.72 9.27
N VAL A 107 -0.09 11.75 10.09
CA VAL A 107 -1.39 12.19 10.61
C VAL A 107 -1.59 13.66 10.28
N GLY A 108 -2.38 13.92 9.24
CA GLY A 108 -2.67 15.27 8.80
C GLY A 108 -2.30 15.54 7.34
N VAL A 109 -2.36 16.80 6.97
CA VAL A 109 -2.16 17.28 5.59
C VAL A 109 -0.87 18.12 5.44
N GLY A 110 -0.13 18.28 6.52
CA GLY A 110 1.10 19.06 6.57
C GLY A 110 2.31 18.33 5.98
N ASP A 111 3.43 19.00 6.02
CA ASP A 111 4.75 18.46 5.72
C ASP A 111 5.53 18.29 7.03
N ASP A 112 6.37 17.26 7.12
CA ASP A 112 7.10 16.88 8.34
C ASP A 112 8.60 16.72 8.11
N PHE A 113 9.15 17.34 7.04
CA PHE A 113 10.58 17.27 6.72
C PHE A 113 11.46 17.96 7.76
N GLU A 114 10.94 19.01 8.42
CA GLU A 114 11.65 19.71 9.50
C GLU A 114 11.87 18.83 10.74
N ALA A 115 11.12 17.74 10.88
CA ALA A 115 11.31 16.77 11.95
C ALA A 115 12.57 15.90 11.79
N GLY A 116 13.24 15.96 10.63
CA GLY A 116 14.58 15.41 10.40
C GLY A 116 14.66 13.89 10.21
N TYR A 117 13.57 13.15 10.17
CA TYR A 117 13.57 11.70 9.99
C TYR A 117 13.45 11.26 8.51
N ARG A 118 13.13 12.18 7.61
CA ARG A 118 13.08 11.97 6.15
C ARG A 118 13.48 13.24 5.38
N SER A 119 13.95 13.07 4.15
CA SER A 119 14.44 14.17 3.32
C SER A 119 13.40 14.60 2.28
N GLU A 120 13.21 15.91 2.13
CA GLU A 120 12.43 16.49 1.04
C GLU A 120 13.06 16.21 -0.32
N GLU A 121 14.38 16.07 -0.41
CA GLU A 121 15.07 15.76 -1.67
C GLU A 121 14.59 14.43 -2.27
N VAL A 122 14.36 13.42 -1.44
CA VAL A 122 13.81 12.13 -1.87
C VAL A 122 12.39 12.29 -2.42
N LEU A 123 11.56 13.15 -1.79
CA LEU A 123 10.24 13.49 -2.31
C LEU A 123 10.34 14.13 -3.70
N LEU A 124 11.25 15.08 -3.89
CA LEU A 124 11.42 15.75 -5.18
C LEU A 124 11.87 14.78 -6.29
N GLN A 125 12.74 13.83 -5.97
CA GLN A 125 13.15 12.77 -6.89
C GLN A 125 11.97 11.87 -7.27
N TRP A 126 11.15 11.44 -6.28
CA TRP A 126 9.98 10.62 -6.51
C TRP A 126 8.96 11.34 -7.43
N LYS A 127 8.68 12.61 -7.18
CA LYS A 127 7.76 13.43 -8.01
C LYS A 127 8.16 13.54 -9.48
N GLN A 128 9.45 13.37 -9.81
CA GLN A 128 9.93 13.40 -11.21
C GLN A 128 9.47 12.18 -12.00
N THR A 129 9.11 11.11 -11.35
CA THR A 129 8.67 9.84 -11.97
C THR A 129 7.19 9.55 -11.77
N ASP A 130 6.54 10.21 -10.80
CA ASP A 130 5.13 10.01 -10.49
C ASP A 130 4.22 10.52 -11.61
N PRO A 131 3.38 9.67 -12.23
CA PRO A 131 2.45 10.07 -13.27
C PRO A 131 1.48 11.18 -12.83
N LEU A 132 1.09 11.23 -11.54
CA LEU A 132 0.25 12.31 -11.02
C LEU A 132 0.95 13.68 -11.02
N CYS A 133 2.27 13.70 -11.05
CA CYS A 133 3.08 14.91 -11.13
C CYS A 133 3.56 15.22 -12.57
N THR A 134 3.69 14.21 -13.43
CA THR A 134 4.32 14.34 -14.74
C THR A 134 3.33 14.30 -15.92
N GLN A 135 2.19 13.61 -15.77
CA GLN A 135 1.18 13.46 -16.83
C GLN A 135 -0.01 14.43 -16.60
N LEU A 136 0.29 15.73 -16.59
CA LEU A 136 -0.69 16.77 -16.23
C LEU A 136 -1.91 16.81 -17.14
N ASP A 137 -1.79 16.48 -18.41
CA ASP A 137 -2.93 16.44 -19.33
C ASP A 137 -3.92 15.34 -18.93
N LEU A 138 -3.39 14.19 -18.51
CA LEU A 138 -4.21 13.07 -18.02
C LEU A 138 -4.87 13.42 -16.69
N VAL A 139 -4.11 14.01 -15.76
CA VAL A 139 -4.62 14.49 -14.47
C VAL A 139 -5.76 15.49 -14.68
N ASN A 140 -5.54 16.53 -15.49
CA ASN A 140 -6.53 17.56 -15.75
C ASN A 140 -7.79 17.03 -16.42
N ARG A 141 -7.69 15.95 -17.19
CA ARG A 141 -8.85 15.29 -17.82
C ARG A 141 -9.78 14.66 -16.78
N PHE A 142 -9.23 14.02 -15.74
CA PHE A 142 -10.01 13.28 -14.75
C PHE A 142 -10.31 14.07 -13.48
N LEU A 143 -9.52 15.11 -13.17
CA LEU A 143 -9.64 15.87 -11.94
C LEU A 143 -11.06 16.43 -11.67
N PRO A 144 -11.82 16.97 -12.67
CA PRO A 144 -13.18 17.46 -12.41
C PRO A 144 -14.15 16.37 -11.93
N GLU A 145 -14.05 15.17 -12.49
CA GLU A 145 -14.86 14.02 -12.08
C GLU A 145 -14.51 13.57 -10.67
N VAL A 146 -13.22 13.47 -10.36
CA VAL A 146 -12.72 13.12 -9.02
C VAL A 146 -13.17 14.13 -7.97
N ILE A 147 -13.10 15.44 -8.25
CA ILE A 147 -13.58 16.48 -7.33
C ILE A 147 -15.08 16.33 -7.07
N THR A 148 -15.86 16.08 -8.11
CA THR A 148 -17.30 15.87 -7.99
C THR A 148 -17.63 14.66 -7.13
N GLU A 149 -16.92 13.55 -7.33
CA GLU A 149 -17.11 12.33 -6.53
C GLU A 149 -16.74 12.54 -5.05
N ILE A 150 -15.66 13.27 -4.78
CA ILE A 150 -15.28 13.64 -3.41
C ILE A 150 -16.38 14.49 -2.75
N GLN A 151 -16.90 15.49 -3.46
CA GLN A 151 -17.97 16.35 -2.94
C GLN A 151 -19.23 15.55 -2.59
N HIS A 152 -19.70 14.70 -3.49
CA HIS A 152 -20.85 13.83 -3.22
C HIS A 152 -20.60 12.88 -2.04
N THR A 153 -19.35 12.37 -1.90
CA THR A 153 -18.98 11.51 -0.79
C THR A 153 -19.05 12.26 0.55
N VAL A 154 -18.57 13.49 0.59
CA VAL A 154 -18.65 14.35 1.79
C VAL A 154 -20.11 14.65 2.15
N GLU A 155 -20.92 15.07 1.19
CA GLU A 155 -22.35 15.30 1.39
C GLU A 155 -23.07 14.06 1.92
N PHE A 156 -22.80 12.89 1.32
CA PHE A 156 -23.35 11.60 1.78
C PHE A 156 -22.99 11.31 3.24
N VAL A 157 -21.74 11.56 3.64
CA VAL A 157 -21.28 11.33 5.02
C VAL A 157 -21.96 12.31 5.99
N GLU A 158 -22.06 13.59 5.62
CA GLU A 158 -22.67 14.62 6.46
C GLU A 158 -24.18 14.40 6.66
N GLU A 159 -24.88 13.89 5.63
CA GLU A 159 -26.31 13.58 5.70
C GLU A 159 -26.60 12.20 6.33
N SER A 160 -25.61 11.37 6.47
CA SER A 160 -25.78 10.02 7.03
C SER A 160 -26.11 10.07 8.52
N PRO A 161 -27.09 9.29 9.00
CA PRO A 161 -27.41 9.24 10.41
C PRO A 161 -26.26 8.60 11.21
N TRP A 162 -26.06 9.08 12.43
CA TRP A 162 -25.12 8.46 13.35
C TRP A 162 -25.54 7.01 13.64
N PRO A 163 -24.56 6.10 13.85
CA PRO A 163 -24.86 4.74 14.27
C PRO A 163 -25.71 4.74 15.53
N THR A 164 -26.79 3.99 15.51
CA THR A 164 -27.62 3.77 16.70
C THR A 164 -27.14 2.54 17.45
N GLU A 165 -27.13 2.60 18.77
CA GLU A 165 -26.93 1.41 19.61
C GLU A 165 -27.98 0.36 19.27
N LYS A 166 -27.53 -0.88 19.04
CA LYS A 166 -28.42 -2.04 18.88
C LYS A 166 -28.60 -2.75 20.20
#